data_61376db6376a91b0ff7e7b97aaeceb87
#
_entry.id   61376db6376a91b0ff7e7b97aaeceb87
#
_cell.length_a   1.000
_cell.length_b   1.000
_cell.length_c   1.000
_cell.angle_alpha   90.00
_cell.angle_beta   90.00
_cell.angle_gamma   90.00
#
_symmetry.space_group_name_H-M   'P 1'
#
loop_
_entity.id
_entity.type
_entity.pdbx_description
1 polymer ?
#
loop_
_entity_poly.entity_id
_entity_poly.type
_entity_poly.pdbx_seq_one_letter_code
_entity_poly.pdbx_strand_id
1 'polypeptide(L)'
;GRSDVISELFISLPWLIVSFIFAGFQWYVLALFCSFMFFLTGLRQVHNAFHFALGISRPATHWVMFVLSIIMLGSMHAVQINHLRHHQHCMQDEDIEAKSATMKWWQALLFGPAFPWMLHKKAFEVGTKTQKKWMSAELVANVIVLFLVFMVLDISILKYHVSAMLIGQCMTAFFAVWTVHHDTEDHVYMARTVRNEFKRVVTYNMFYHVEHHLFPAVPTRRLHILAKRLDEHDPTVEIRHVF
;
A
#
# COMPACT_ATOMS: atom_id res chain seq x y z
N GLY A 1 8.44 10.35 -18.36
CA GLY A 1 8.33 11.79 -18.69
C GLY A 1 7.55 12.56 -17.62
N ARG A 2 7.40 13.89 -17.75
CA ARG A 2 6.65 14.71 -16.76
C ARG A 2 5.20 14.28 -16.61
N SER A 3 4.53 13.91 -17.70
CA SER A 3 3.16 13.37 -17.68
C SER A 3 3.03 12.11 -16.83
N ASP A 4 4.06 11.28 -16.82
CA ASP A 4 4.09 10.04 -16.05
C ASP A 4 4.12 10.33 -14.54
N VAL A 5 4.93 11.31 -14.14
CA VAL A 5 5.05 11.75 -12.74
C VAL A 5 3.71 12.34 -12.26
N ILE A 6 3.11 13.22 -13.05
CA ILE A 6 1.80 13.81 -12.73
C ILE A 6 0.73 12.71 -12.60
N SER A 7 0.66 11.80 -13.57
CA SER A 7 -0.29 10.69 -13.52
C SER A 7 -0.12 9.84 -12.26
N GLU A 8 1.13 9.55 -11.86
CA GLU A 8 1.42 8.76 -10.66
C GLU A 8 1.07 9.51 -9.36
N LEU A 9 1.32 10.83 -9.31
CA LEU A 9 1.00 11.65 -8.14
C LEU A 9 -0.50 11.83 -7.91
N PHE A 10 -1.33 11.70 -8.95
CA PHE A 10 -2.78 11.94 -8.86
C PHE A 10 -3.63 10.70 -9.16
N ILE A 11 -3.03 9.51 -9.27
CA ILE A 11 -3.73 8.28 -9.69
C ILE A 11 -4.89 7.88 -8.77
N SER A 12 -4.81 8.18 -7.49
CA SER A 12 -5.84 7.87 -6.50
C SER A 12 -6.94 8.94 -6.40
N LEU A 13 -6.62 10.19 -6.77
CA LEU A 13 -7.52 11.33 -6.57
C LEU A 13 -8.89 11.19 -7.25
N PRO A 14 -9.03 10.69 -8.49
CA PRO A 14 -10.33 10.49 -9.11
C PRO A 14 -11.25 9.57 -8.29
N TRP A 15 -10.70 8.48 -7.74
CA TRP A 15 -11.45 7.55 -6.91
C TRP A 15 -11.92 8.17 -5.59
N LEU A 16 -11.08 9.01 -4.97
CA LEU A 16 -11.45 9.75 -3.77
C LEU A 16 -12.62 10.72 -4.05
N ILE A 17 -12.53 11.49 -5.13
CA ILE A 17 -13.57 12.43 -5.52
C ILE A 17 -14.90 11.71 -5.78
N VAL A 18 -14.87 10.65 -6.58
CA VAL A 18 -16.07 9.86 -6.91
C VAL A 18 -16.65 9.17 -5.67
N SER A 19 -15.80 8.69 -4.77
CA SER A 19 -16.24 8.15 -3.48
C SER A 19 -17.01 9.19 -2.65
N PHE A 20 -16.52 10.43 -2.58
CA PHE A 20 -17.19 11.51 -1.86
C PHE A 20 -18.52 11.91 -2.51
N ILE A 21 -18.57 11.94 -3.85
CA ILE A 21 -19.81 12.20 -4.58
C ILE A 21 -20.86 11.14 -4.25
N PHE A 22 -20.53 9.85 -4.34
CA PHE A 22 -21.47 8.77 -4.02
C PHE A 22 -21.87 8.75 -2.54
N ALA A 23 -20.94 9.03 -1.63
CA ALA A 23 -21.25 9.14 -0.21
C ALA A 23 -22.20 10.33 0.08
N GLY A 24 -22.04 11.44 -0.65
CA GLY A 24 -22.94 12.59 -0.56
C GLY A 24 -24.37 12.27 -1.02
N PHE A 25 -24.53 11.40 -2.00
CA PHE A 25 -25.83 10.85 -2.42
C PHE A 25 -26.32 9.67 -1.59
N GLN A 26 -25.57 9.28 -0.54
CA GLN A 26 -25.84 8.11 0.31
C GLN A 26 -25.81 6.77 -0.45
N TRP A 27 -25.17 6.70 -1.60
CA TRP A 27 -24.97 5.48 -2.39
C TRP A 27 -23.74 4.72 -1.86
N TYR A 28 -23.84 4.26 -0.61
CA TYR A 28 -22.69 3.76 0.14
C TYR A 28 -22.01 2.54 -0.47
N VAL A 29 -22.72 1.67 -1.18
CA VAL A 29 -22.12 0.50 -1.88
C VAL A 29 -21.15 0.97 -2.97
N LEU A 30 -21.57 1.93 -3.79
CA LEU A 30 -20.72 2.52 -4.83
C LEU A 30 -19.58 3.36 -4.23
N ALA A 31 -19.88 4.10 -3.16
CA ALA A 31 -18.88 4.85 -2.42
C ALA A 31 -17.80 3.93 -1.86
N LEU A 32 -18.16 2.79 -1.24
CA LEU A 32 -17.20 1.81 -0.70
C LEU A 32 -16.34 1.17 -1.80
N PHE A 33 -16.93 0.85 -2.94
CA PHE A 33 -16.15 0.38 -4.09
C PHE A 33 -15.11 1.44 -4.50
N CYS A 34 -15.52 2.71 -4.64
CA CYS A 34 -14.59 3.79 -4.98
C CYS A 34 -13.55 4.04 -3.88
N SER A 35 -13.92 3.91 -2.61
CA SER A 35 -12.97 3.98 -1.48
C SER A 35 -11.97 2.85 -1.50
N PHE A 36 -12.38 1.62 -1.87
CA PHE A 36 -11.47 0.51 -2.07
C PHE A 36 -10.49 0.78 -3.22
N MET A 37 -10.97 1.29 -4.35
CA MET A 37 -10.11 1.67 -5.48
C MET A 37 -9.17 2.84 -5.15
N PHE A 38 -9.65 3.81 -4.35
CA PHE A 38 -8.80 4.86 -3.79
C PHE A 38 -7.69 4.27 -2.91
N PHE A 39 -8.04 3.36 -2.01
CA PHE A 39 -7.08 2.72 -1.11
C PHE A 39 -6.04 1.90 -1.89
N LEU A 40 -6.46 1.09 -2.87
CA LEU A 40 -5.59 0.32 -3.74
C LEU A 40 -4.61 1.20 -4.52
N THR A 41 -5.11 2.26 -5.15
CA THR A 41 -4.27 3.18 -5.93
C THR A 41 -3.40 4.06 -5.03
N GLY A 42 -3.86 4.40 -3.83
CA GLY A 42 -3.09 5.05 -2.78
C GLY A 42 -1.95 4.16 -2.27
N LEU A 43 -2.20 2.87 -2.03
CA LEU A 43 -1.16 1.89 -1.72
C LEU A 43 -0.09 1.85 -2.82
N ARG A 44 -0.48 1.89 -4.10
CA ARG A 44 0.47 1.99 -5.20
C ARG A 44 1.33 3.25 -5.12
N GLN A 45 0.72 4.41 -4.82
CA GLN A 45 1.46 5.68 -4.68
C GLN A 45 2.48 5.62 -3.54
N VAL A 46 2.05 5.17 -2.35
CA VAL A 46 2.95 5.08 -1.20
C VAL A 46 4.03 4.03 -1.40
N HIS A 47 3.72 2.91 -2.05
CA HIS A 47 4.67 1.88 -2.40
C HIS A 47 5.79 2.39 -3.32
N ASN A 48 5.45 3.15 -4.38
CA ASN A 48 6.44 3.85 -5.18
C ASN A 48 7.22 4.91 -4.37
N ALA A 49 6.55 5.59 -3.42
CA ALA A 49 7.19 6.55 -2.54
C ALA A 49 8.21 5.90 -1.60
N PHE A 50 7.93 4.70 -1.08
CA PHE A 50 8.84 3.95 -0.20
C PHE A 50 10.20 3.71 -0.86
N HIS A 51 10.23 3.49 -2.16
CA HIS A 51 11.42 3.27 -2.98
C HIS A 51 11.92 4.53 -3.71
N PHE A 52 11.36 5.71 -3.41
CA PHE A 52 11.67 6.97 -4.11
C PHE A 52 11.48 6.89 -5.63
N ALA A 53 10.55 6.06 -6.09
CA ALA A 53 10.24 5.78 -7.50
C ALA A 53 9.12 6.65 -8.09
N LEU A 54 8.65 7.70 -7.38
CA LEU A 54 7.65 8.65 -7.88
C LEU A 54 8.16 9.60 -8.98
N GLY A 55 9.48 9.68 -9.17
CA GLY A 55 10.08 10.60 -10.14
C GLY A 55 10.19 12.07 -9.68
N ILE A 56 10.10 12.31 -8.37
CA ILE A 56 10.26 13.61 -7.71
C ILE A 56 11.43 13.56 -6.71
N SER A 57 11.82 14.71 -6.15
CA SER A 57 12.91 14.77 -5.17
C SER A 57 12.56 14.01 -3.88
N ARG A 58 13.58 13.54 -3.15
CA ARG A 58 13.37 12.85 -1.86
C ARG A 58 12.61 13.71 -0.84
N PRO A 59 12.92 15.00 -0.64
CA PRO A 59 12.11 15.84 0.26
C PRO A 59 10.65 15.93 -0.17
N ALA A 60 10.35 16.07 -1.47
CA ALA A 60 8.98 16.08 -1.98
C ALA A 60 8.28 14.74 -1.75
N THR A 61 8.98 13.62 -1.88
CA THR A 61 8.44 12.28 -1.61
C THR A 61 8.02 12.14 -0.14
N HIS A 62 8.79 12.64 0.82
CA HIS A 62 8.40 12.64 2.24
C HIS A 62 7.09 13.44 2.48
N TRP A 63 6.93 14.58 1.81
CA TRP A 63 5.67 15.35 1.89
C TRP A 63 4.49 14.63 1.24
N VAL A 64 4.69 13.94 0.11
CA VAL A 64 3.65 13.09 -0.49
C VAL A 64 3.24 11.98 0.48
N MET A 65 4.18 11.29 1.12
CA MET A 65 3.88 10.30 2.15
C MET A 65 3.10 10.90 3.33
N PHE A 66 3.50 12.10 3.80
CA PHE A 66 2.79 12.79 4.87
C PHE A 66 1.33 13.11 4.50
N VAL A 67 1.08 13.64 3.31
CA VAL A 67 -0.29 13.92 2.84
C VAL A 67 -1.10 12.63 2.72
N LEU A 68 -0.53 11.57 2.14
CA LEU A 68 -1.20 10.28 2.02
C LEU A 68 -1.44 9.62 3.39
N SER A 69 -0.55 9.82 4.37
CA SER A 69 -0.77 9.41 5.77
C SER A 69 -2.06 9.99 6.35
N ILE A 70 -2.31 11.26 6.09
CA ILE A 70 -3.51 11.94 6.60
C ILE A 70 -4.76 11.41 5.90
N ILE A 71 -4.71 11.28 4.57
CA ILE A 71 -5.90 10.88 3.79
C ILE A 71 -6.22 9.39 3.96
N MET A 72 -5.21 8.54 4.14
CA MET A 72 -5.36 7.09 4.29
C MET A 72 -5.34 6.62 5.74
N LEU A 73 -5.17 7.51 6.71
CA LEU A 73 -5.16 7.25 8.17
C LEU A 73 -4.15 6.17 8.61
N GLY A 74 -2.87 6.47 8.40
CA GLY A 74 -1.79 5.60 8.89
C GLY A 74 -0.43 6.25 8.65
N SER A 75 0.59 5.94 9.47
CA SER A 75 1.91 6.50 9.22
C SER A 75 2.60 5.80 8.05
N MET A 76 2.70 6.47 6.91
CA MET A 76 3.39 5.94 5.72
C MET A 76 4.89 5.78 5.95
N HIS A 77 5.51 6.60 6.80
CA HIS A 77 6.91 6.40 7.20
C HIS A 77 7.10 5.15 8.07
N ALA A 78 6.12 4.80 8.92
CA ALA A 78 6.18 3.55 9.67
C ALA A 78 6.09 2.33 8.75
N VAL A 79 5.20 2.38 7.76
CA VAL A 79 5.09 1.32 6.75
C VAL A 79 6.36 1.24 5.90
N GLN A 80 6.90 2.38 5.44
CA GLN A 80 8.16 2.43 4.68
C GLN A 80 9.31 1.71 5.40
N ILE A 81 9.48 1.95 6.71
CA ILE A 81 10.55 1.32 7.48
C ILE A 81 10.42 -0.21 7.46
N ASN A 82 9.22 -0.73 7.69
CA ASN A 82 8.99 -2.16 7.67
C ASN A 82 9.12 -2.73 6.25
N HIS A 83 8.59 -2.05 5.25
CA HIS A 83 8.66 -2.46 3.85
C HIS A 83 10.11 -2.55 3.31
N LEU A 84 10.95 -1.58 3.63
CA LEU A 84 12.37 -1.66 3.27
C LEU A 84 13.10 -2.77 4.01
N ARG A 85 12.70 -3.08 5.25
CA ARG A 85 13.22 -4.26 5.99
C ARG A 85 12.71 -5.56 5.42
N HIS A 86 11.44 -5.59 4.96
CA HIS A 86 10.87 -6.73 4.26
C HIS A 86 11.70 -7.09 3.01
N HIS A 87 12.09 -6.12 2.19
CA HIS A 87 13.00 -6.38 1.06
C HIS A 87 14.39 -6.92 1.48
N GLN A 88 14.87 -6.57 2.66
CA GLN A 88 16.17 -7.05 3.17
C GLN A 88 16.10 -8.46 3.78
N HIS A 89 14.98 -8.80 4.39
CA HIS A 89 14.81 -10.00 5.22
C HIS A 89 13.61 -10.85 4.79
N CYS A 90 13.17 -10.73 3.53
CA CYS A 90 11.94 -11.33 3.02
C CYS A 90 11.71 -12.74 3.56
N MET A 91 10.56 -12.95 4.23
CA MET A 91 10.12 -14.21 4.83
C MET A 91 11.01 -14.75 5.98
N GLN A 92 11.97 -13.99 6.50
CA GLN A 92 12.77 -14.35 7.67
C GLN A 92 12.08 -13.90 8.98
N ASP A 93 12.60 -14.34 10.13
CA ASP A 93 12.03 -14.02 11.46
C ASP A 93 11.98 -12.51 11.77
N GLU A 94 12.91 -11.74 11.22
CA GLU A 94 12.97 -10.27 11.36
C GLU A 94 11.92 -9.53 10.52
N ASP A 95 11.31 -10.21 9.56
CA ASP A 95 10.34 -9.66 8.64
C ASP A 95 8.92 -9.71 9.22
N ILE A 96 8.59 -8.69 9.99
CA ILE A 96 7.25 -8.62 10.58
C ILE A 96 6.15 -8.28 9.56
N GLU A 97 6.51 -7.66 8.42
CA GLU A 97 5.54 -7.34 7.38
C GLU A 97 5.00 -8.63 6.73
N ALA A 98 5.86 -9.61 6.45
CA ALA A 98 5.44 -10.88 5.88
C ALA A 98 4.73 -11.83 6.87
N LYS A 99 4.54 -11.44 8.12
CA LYS A 99 3.97 -12.34 9.14
C LYS A 99 2.61 -12.93 8.76
N SER A 100 1.81 -12.23 8.00
CA SER A 100 0.52 -12.76 7.53
C SER A 100 0.65 -13.76 6.38
N ALA A 101 1.77 -13.81 5.67
CA ALA A 101 1.98 -14.68 4.51
C ALA A 101 1.86 -16.17 4.83
N THR A 102 2.33 -16.59 6.03
CA THR A 102 2.28 -17.98 6.51
C THR A 102 0.94 -18.37 7.13
N MET A 103 -0.01 -17.44 7.21
CA MET A 103 -1.34 -17.67 7.78
C MET A 103 -2.30 -18.25 6.73
N LYS A 104 -3.36 -18.93 7.20
CA LYS A 104 -4.52 -19.21 6.33
C LYS A 104 -5.19 -17.89 5.96
N TRP A 105 -5.82 -17.81 4.78
CA TRP A 105 -6.44 -16.57 4.28
C TRP A 105 -7.37 -15.86 5.29
N TRP A 106 -8.20 -16.64 6.01
CA TRP A 106 -9.11 -16.09 7.02
C TRP A 106 -8.37 -15.59 8.28
N GLN A 107 -7.25 -16.23 8.65
CA GLN A 107 -6.40 -15.76 9.75
C GLN A 107 -5.73 -14.44 9.41
N ALA A 108 -5.25 -14.27 8.16
CA ALA A 108 -4.70 -13.00 7.68
C ALA A 108 -5.74 -11.87 7.72
N LEU A 109 -7.01 -12.15 7.39
CA LEU A 109 -8.11 -11.19 7.54
C LEU A 109 -8.36 -10.82 9.01
N LEU A 110 -8.45 -11.81 9.90
CA LEU A 110 -8.66 -11.58 11.34
C LEU A 110 -7.48 -10.89 12.02
N PHE A 111 -6.27 -11.08 11.50
CA PHE A 111 -5.06 -10.42 11.97
C PHE A 111 -5.01 -8.93 11.56
N GLY A 112 -5.81 -8.53 10.58
CA GLY A 112 -5.83 -7.21 9.99
C GLY A 112 -5.84 -6.04 10.99
N PRO A 113 -6.69 -6.01 12.04
CA PRO A 113 -6.68 -4.93 13.03
C PRO A 113 -5.38 -4.82 13.83
N ALA A 114 -4.68 -5.93 14.07
CA ALA A 114 -3.41 -5.96 14.80
C ALA A 114 -2.22 -5.56 13.92
N PHE A 115 -2.34 -5.74 12.60
CA PHE A 115 -1.24 -5.55 11.66
C PHE A 115 -0.70 -4.11 11.63
N PRO A 116 -1.51 -3.04 11.43
CA PRO A 116 -1.00 -1.68 11.46
C PRO A 116 -0.32 -1.33 12.79
N TRP A 117 -0.91 -1.75 13.92
CA TRP A 117 -0.31 -1.51 15.22
C TRP A 117 1.08 -2.15 15.35
N MET A 118 1.21 -3.41 14.90
CA MET A 118 2.48 -4.13 14.91
C MET A 118 3.54 -3.43 14.07
N LEU A 119 3.19 -2.97 12.85
CA LEU A 119 4.10 -2.23 11.98
C LEU A 119 4.56 -0.91 12.63
N HIS A 120 3.64 -0.15 13.23
CA HIS A 120 3.98 1.11 13.91
C HIS A 120 4.89 0.87 15.10
N LYS A 121 4.58 -0.12 15.95
CA LYS A 121 5.42 -0.49 17.10
C LYS A 121 6.84 -0.81 16.65
N LYS A 122 7.00 -1.69 15.66
CA LYS A 122 8.31 -2.07 15.13
C LYS A 122 9.07 -0.89 14.54
N ALA A 123 8.39 -0.04 13.77
CA ALA A 123 9.01 1.14 13.18
C ALA A 123 9.54 2.12 14.26
N PHE A 124 8.81 2.29 15.36
CA PHE A 124 9.31 3.09 16.50
C PHE A 124 10.48 2.45 17.22
N GLU A 125 10.57 1.12 17.26
CA GLU A 125 11.72 0.42 17.84
C GLU A 125 12.99 0.68 17.01
N VAL A 126 12.93 0.45 15.70
CA VAL A 126 14.11 0.38 14.81
C VAL A 126 14.40 1.68 14.06
N GLY A 127 13.44 2.59 13.96
CA GLY A 127 13.56 3.82 13.17
C GLY A 127 14.59 4.81 13.72
N THR A 128 15.23 5.54 12.83
CA THR A 128 16.13 6.66 13.15
C THR A 128 15.38 7.83 13.80
N LYS A 129 16.11 8.75 14.43
CA LYS A 129 15.52 9.97 15.01
C LYS A 129 14.67 10.77 14.00
N THR A 130 15.14 10.89 12.77
CA THR A 130 14.41 11.60 11.70
C THR A 130 13.14 10.89 11.28
N GLN A 131 13.20 9.57 11.11
CA GLN A 131 12.02 8.76 10.80
C GLN A 131 10.97 8.82 11.92
N LYS A 132 11.41 8.74 13.19
CA LYS A 132 10.52 8.89 14.35
C LYS A 132 9.83 10.25 14.39
N LYS A 133 10.50 11.34 13.98
CA LYS A 133 9.87 12.66 13.86
C LYS A 133 8.77 12.67 12.81
N TRP A 134 9.01 12.09 11.62
CA TRP A 134 7.99 11.98 10.58
C TRP A 134 6.79 11.15 11.06
N MET A 135 7.04 9.94 11.61
CA MET A 135 5.98 9.09 12.15
C MET A 135 5.15 9.80 13.22
N SER A 136 5.80 10.50 14.16
CA SER A 136 5.10 11.26 15.20
C SER A 136 4.25 12.39 14.61
N ALA A 137 4.77 13.11 13.62
CA ALA A 137 4.02 14.18 12.94
C ALA A 137 2.78 13.63 12.21
N GLU A 138 2.92 12.49 11.52
CA GLU A 138 1.82 11.81 10.83
C GLU A 138 0.74 11.32 11.82
N LEU A 139 1.15 10.68 12.91
CA LEU A 139 0.20 10.21 13.93
C LEU A 139 -0.52 11.36 14.63
N VAL A 140 0.20 12.44 14.97
CA VAL A 140 -0.43 13.64 15.55
C VAL A 140 -1.43 14.25 14.56
N ALA A 141 -1.06 14.37 13.27
CA ALA A 141 -1.96 14.86 12.24
C ALA A 141 -3.22 13.97 12.10
N ASN A 142 -3.06 12.65 12.14
CA ASN A 142 -4.20 11.71 12.11
C ASN A 142 -5.11 11.89 13.33
N VAL A 143 -4.55 12.03 14.52
CA VAL A 143 -5.36 12.31 15.73
C VAL A 143 -6.13 13.63 15.62
N ILE A 144 -5.48 14.68 15.10
CA ILE A 144 -6.12 15.98 14.86
C ILE A 144 -7.27 15.82 13.85
N VAL A 145 -7.05 15.11 12.73
CA VAL A 145 -8.10 14.87 11.72
C VAL A 145 -9.28 14.10 12.32
N LEU A 146 -9.02 13.03 13.08
CA LEU A 146 -10.08 12.28 13.77
C LEU A 146 -10.87 13.17 14.71
N PHE A 147 -10.19 13.97 15.54
CA PHE A 147 -10.84 14.91 16.43
C PHE A 147 -11.69 15.93 15.67
N LEU A 148 -11.15 16.56 14.63
CA LEU A 148 -11.87 17.54 13.82
C LEU A 148 -13.10 16.92 13.14
N VAL A 149 -12.98 15.73 12.55
CA VAL A 149 -14.08 15.07 11.82
C VAL A 149 -15.21 14.66 12.76
N PHE A 150 -14.91 14.12 13.93
CA PHE A 150 -15.92 13.57 14.82
C PHE A 150 -16.44 14.56 15.86
N MET A 151 -15.63 15.54 16.30
CA MET A 151 -15.97 16.43 17.40
C MET A 151 -16.28 17.87 16.96
N VAL A 152 -15.80 18.30 15.78
CA VAL A 152 -15.92 19.71 15.37
C VAL A 152 -16.76 19.87 14.11
N LEU A 153 -16.42 19.17 13.03
CA LEU A 153 -17.01 19.40 11.70
C LEU A 153 -18.36 18.71 11.54
N ASP A 154 -18.54 17.54 12.13
CA ASP A 154 -19.76 16.70 12.05
C ASP A 154 -20.26 16.43 10.60
N ILE A 155 -19.35 16.36 9.63
CA ILE A 155 -19.65 16.16 8.21
C ILE A 155 -19.71 14.65 7.92
N SER A 156 -20.88 14.14 7.54
CA SER A 156 -21.14 12.71 7.30
C SER A 156 -20.21 12.10 6.26
N ILE A 157 -19.87 12.82 5.18
CA ILE A 157 -18.96 12.34 4.13
C ILE A 157 -17.54 12.11 4.70
N LEU A 158 -17.07 13.00 5.59
CA LEU A 158 -15.76 12.84 6.23
C LEU A 158 -15.76 11.68 7.23
N LYS A 159 -16.83 11.51 8.01
CA LYS A 159 -17.00 10.35 8.90
C LYS A 159 -17.00 9.04 8.12
N TYR A 160 -17.74 9.01 6.99
CA TYR A 160 -17.73 7.89 6.07
C TYR A 160 -16.31 7.58 5.59
N HIS A 161 -15.58 8.58 5.08
CA HIS A 161 -14.22 8.40 4.59
C HIS A 161 -13.27 7.84 5.65
N VAL A 162 -13.28 8.42 6.85
CA VAL A 162 -12.49 7.94 7.98
C VAL A 162 -12.79 6.47 8.27
N SER A 163 -14.07 6.10 8.34
CA SER A 163 -14.49 4.72 8.61
C SER A 163 -14.02 3.77 7.51
N ALA A 164 -14.16 4.17 6.23
CA ALA A 164 -13.69 3.38 5.09
C ALA A 164 -12.16 3.19 5.10
N MET A 165 -11.38 4.22 5.47
CA MET A 165 -9.93 4.13 5.56
C MET A 165 -9.47 3.24 6.74
N LEU A 166 -10.12 3.31 7.88
CA LEU A 166 -9.82 2.42 9.01
C LEU A 166 -10.07 0.95 8.65
N ILE A 167 -11.16 0.66 7.93
CA ILE A 167 -11.42 -0.68 7.38
C ILE A 167 -10.30 -1.06 6.39
N GLY A 168 -9.93 -0.16 5.48
CA GLY A 168 -8.84 -0.37 4.51
C GLY A 168 -7.52 -0.73 5.21
N GLN A 169 -7.14 -0.01 6.27
CA GLN A 169 -5.94 -0.33 7.06
C GLN A 169 -5.99 -1.73 7.66
N CYS A 170 -7.16 -2.15 8.16
CA CYS A 170 -7.34 -3.52 8.67
C CYS A 170 -7.27 -4.60 7.59
N MET A 171 -7.41 -4.26 6.32
CA MET A 171 -7.35 -5.22 5.21
C MET A 171 -5.94 -5.36 4.61
N THR A 172 -4.97 -4.53 5.00
CA THR A 172 -3.63 -4.51 4.41
C THR A 172 -2.85 -5.81 4.63
N ALA A 173 -2.97 -6.47 5.79
CA ALA A 173 -2.34 -7.77 6.05
C ALA A 173 -2.74 -8.83 5.02
N PHE A 174 -3.99 -8.80 4.55
CA PHE A 174 -4.48 -9.72 3.54
C PHE A 174 -4.12 -9.26 2.13
N PHE A 175 -4.57 -8.05 1.71
CA PHE A 175 -4.44 -7.61 0.32
C PHE A 175 -3.01 -7.20 -0.08
N ALA A 176 -2.24 -6.59 0.83
CA ALA A 176 -0.91 -6.11 0.50
C ALA A 176 0.20 -7.13 0.81
N VAL A 177 -0.06 -8.12 1.67
CA VAL A 177 0.97 -9.09 2.09
C VAL A 177 0.56 -10.52 1.75
N TRP A 178 -0.51 -11.04 2.35
CA TRP A 178 -0.90 -12.44 2.16
C TRP A 178 -1.10 -12.76 0.66
N THR A 179 -1.81 -11.91 -0.05
CA THR A 179 -2.11 -12.12 -1.48
C THR A 179 -0.87 -12.32 -2.35
N VAL A 180 0.24 -11.68 -2.00
CA VAL A 180 1.46 -11.67 -2.82
C VAL A 180 2.60 -12.53 -2.26
N HIS A 181 2.44 -13.09 -1.06
CA HIS A 181 3.50 -13.90 -0.42
C HIS A 181 3.06 -15.28 0.08
N HIS A 182 1.73 -15.61 0.13
CA HIS A 182 1.31 -16.90 0.67
C HIS A 182 1.85 -18.07 -0.15
N ASP A 183 2.21 -19.16 0.54
CA ASP A 183 2.79 -20.37 -0.05
C ASP A 183 4.00 -20.11 -0.96
N THR A 184 4.90 -19.21 -0.57
CA THR A 184 6.11 -18.89 -1.35
C THR A 184 7.41 -19.07 -0.54
N GLU A 185 7.38 -19.61 0.65
CA GLU A 185 8.53 -19.76 1.55
C GLU A 185 9.67 -20.56 0.89
N ASP A 186 9.31 -21.61 0.13
CA ASP A 186 10.27 -22.48 -0.56
C ASP A 186 10.54 -22.06 -2.02
N HIS A 187 9.99 -20.93 -2.45
CA HIS A 187 10.12 -20.48 -3.82
C HIS A 187 11.27 -19.49 -4.00
N VAL A 188 12.00 -19.60 -5.13
CA VAL A 188 13.17 -18.76 -5.43
C VAL A 188 12.87 -17.26 -5.28
N TYR A 189 11.69 -16.82 -5.67
CA TYR A 189 11.32 -15.39 -5.62
C TYR A 189 10.61 -14.96 -4.34
N MET A 190 10.19 -15.92 -3.50
CA MET A 190 9.43 -15.63 -2.26
C MET A 190 8.25 -14.67 -2.46
N ALA A 191 7.71 -14.59 -3.67
CA ALA A 191 6.63 -13.69 -4.05
C ALA A 191 5.78 -14.28 -5.19
N ARG A 192 4.55 -13.77 -5.33
CA ARG A 192 3.62 -14.06 -6.41
C ARG A 192 3.56 -12.90 -7.40
N THR A 193 3.10 -13.17 -8.60
CA THR A 193 2.99 -12.15 -9.65
C THR A 193 1.73 -12.35 -10.49
N VAL A 194 1.44 -11.44 -11.41
CA VAL A 194 0.31 -11.51 -12.33
C VAL A 194 0.81 -11.49 -13.77
N ARG A 195 0.13 -12.26 -14.65
CA ARG A 195 0.39 -12.24 -16.10
C ARG A 195 -0.87 -11.99 -16.91
N ASN A 196 -2.03 -12.00 -16.27
CA ASN A 196 -3.31 -11.73 -16.92
C ASN A 196 -3.51 -10.22 -17.12
N GLU A 197 -3.73 -9.78 -18.36
CA GLU A 197 -3.87 -8.37 -18.73
C GLU A 197 -5.07 -7.68 -18.07
N PHE A 198 -6.21 -8.35 -17.96
CA PHE A 198 -7.39 -7.79 -17.30
C PHE A 198 -7.11 -7.55 -15.81
N LYS A 199 -6.55 -8.56 -15.11
CA LYS A 199 -6.16 -8.42 -13.69
C LYS A 199 -5.13 -7.31 -13.52
N ARG A 200 -4.14 -7.21 -14.40
CA ARG A 200 -3.14 -6.14 -14.44
C ARG A 200 -3.76 -4.75 -14.43
N VAL A 201 -4.72 -4.54 -15.35
CA VAL A 201 -5.37 -3.22 -15.49
C VAL A 201 -6.21 -2.89 -14.27
N VAL A 202 -7.07 -3.82 -13.83
CA VAL A 202 -7.97 -3.62 -12.69
C VAL A 202 -7.20 -3.38 -11.38
N THR A 203 -6.05 -4.02 -11.21
CA THR A 203 -5.21 -3.88 -10.02
C THR A 203 -4.11 -2.83 -10.14
N TYR A 204 -4.13 -2.03 -11.20
CA TYR A 204 -3.16 -0.94 -11.42
C TYR A 204 -1.69 -1.40 -11.36
N ASN A 205 -1.37 -2.60 -11.86
CA ASN A 205 -0.05 -3.25 -11.81
C ASN A 205 0.47 -3.56 -10.38
N MET A 206 -0.35 -3.50 -9.34
CA MET A 206 0.10 -3.71 -7.96
C MET A 206 0.66 -5.12 -7.71
N PHE A 207 0.18 -6.11 -8.47
CA PHE A 207 0.52 -7.51 -8.24
C PHE A 207 1.67 -8.06 -9.12
N TYR A 208 2.46 -7.21 -9.72
CA TYR A 208 3.78 -7.58 -10.26
C TYR A 208 4.82 -7.63 -9.14
N HIS A 209 4.59 -8.51 -8.14
CA HIS A 209 5.36 -8.44 -6.90
C HIS A 209 6.71 -9.14 -6.98
N VAL A 210 6.85 -10.20 -7.79
CA VAL A 210 8.15 -10.79 -8.13
C VAL A 210 9.07 -9.75 -8.77
N GLU A 211 8.57 -9.05 -9.79
CA GLU A 211 9.31 -8.01 -10.51
C GLU A 211 9.70 -6.86 -9.58
N HIS A 212 8.81 -6.53 -8.66
CA HIS A 212 9.07 -5.50 -7.66
C HIS A 212 10.18 -5.92 -6.70
N HIS A 213 10.17 -7.15 -6.18
CA HIS A 213 11.23 -7.65 -5.29
C HIS A 213 12.59 -7.68 -5.98
N LEU A 214 12.63 -8.06 -7.26
CA LEU A 214 13.87 -8.09 -8.03
C LEU A 214 14.39 -6.68 -8.34
N PHE A 215 13.50 -5.73 -8.61
CA PHE A 215 13.86 -4.38 -9.05
C PHE A 215 12.99 -3.30 -8.38
N PRO A 216 13.12 -3.09 -7.07
CA PRO A 216 12.20 -2.24 -6.29
C PRO A 216 12.24 -0.75 -6.68
N ALA A 217 13.30 -0.30 -7.35
CA ALA A 217 13.41 1.06 -7.88
C ALA A 217 12.63 1.28 -9.19
N VAL A 218 12.10 0.22 -9.81
CA VAL A 218 11.28 0.33 -11.02
C VAL A 218 9.85 0.74 -10.62
N PRO A 219 9.35 1.90 -11.12
CA PRO A 219 7.99 2.33 -10.80
C PRO A 219 6.95 1.28 -11.19
N THR A 220 5.93 1.08 -10.35
CA THR A 220 4.86 0.06 -10.51
C THR A 220 4.24 0.09 -11.92
N ARG A 221 4.07 1.26 -12.51
CA ARG A 221 3.54 1.42 -13.87
C ARG A 221 4.37 0.72 -14.97
N ARG A 222 5.66 0.42 -14.72
CA ARG A 222 6.58 -0.20 -15.67
C ARG A 222 6.87 -1.66 -15.38
N LEU A 223 6.37 -2.21 -14.28
CA LEU A 223 6.63 -3.59 -13.88
C LEU A 223 6.12 -4.60 -14.92
N HIS A 224 5.03 -4.31 -15.63
CA HIS A 224 4.54 -5.18 -16.71
C HIS A 224 5.53 -5.29 -17.89
N ILE A 225 6.31 -4.23 -18.17
CA ILE A 225 7.36 -4.27 -19.21
C ILE A 225 8.54 -5.12 -18.72
N LEU A 226 8.87 -4.98 -17.43
CA LEU A 226 9.91 -5.79 -16.80
C LEU A 226 9.52 -7.26 -16.79
N ALA A 227 8.28 -7.58 -16.41
CA ALA A 227 7.73 -8.93 -16.42
C ALA A 227 7.91 -9.61 -17.79
N LYS A 228 7.51 -8.92 -18.87
CA LYS A 228 7.70 -9.43 -20.22
C LYS A 228 9.17 -9.73 -20.55
N ARG A 229 10.09 -8.84 -20.16
CA ARG A 229 11.52 -9.05 -20.37
C ARG A 229 12.09 -10.22 -19.56
N LEU A 230 11.62 -10.42 -18.35
CA LEU A 230 12.02 -11.57 -17.52
C LEU A 230 11.54 -12.88 -18.14
N ASP A 231 10.29 -12.94 -18.60
CA ASP A 231 9.72 -14.11 -19.26
C ASP A 231 10.44 -14.44 -20.58
N GLU A 232 10.89 -13.41 -21.33
CA GLU A 232 11.68 -13.59 -22.55
C GLU A 232 13.12 -14.06 -22.24
N HIS A 233 13.71 -13.62 -21.13
CA HIS A 233 15.08 -13.98 -20.75
C HIS A 233 15.19 -15.39 -20.19
N ASP A 234 14.23 -15.81 -19.38
CA ASP A 234 14.17 -17.14 -18.80
C ASP A 234 12.73 -17.69 -18.78
N PRO A 235 12.31 -18.29 -19.91
CA PRO A 235 10.95 -18.85 -20.03
C PRO A 235 10.74 -20.13 -19.20
N THR A 236 11.79 -20.65 -18.57
CA THR A 236 11.72 -21.90 -17.77
C THR A 236 11.47 -21.65 -16.30
N VAL A 237 11.56 -20.40 -15.85
CA VAL A 237 11.35 -20.07 -14.45
C VAL A 237 9.89 -20.27 -14.06
N GLU A 238 9.67 -21.12 -13.07
CA GLU A 238 8.37 -21.29 -12.47
C GLU A 238 8.01 -20.03 -11.65
N ILE A 239 6.87 -19.44 -11.97
CA ILE A 239 6.31 -18.29 -11.24
C ILE A 239 4.97 -18.67 -10.60
N ARG A 240 4.75 -18.23 -9.36
CA ARG A 240 3.46 -18.40 -8.69
C ARG A 240 2.57 -17.20 -8.97
N HIS A 241 1.34 -17.48 -9.41
CA HIS A 241 0.38 -16.43 -9.72
C HIS A 241 -0.42 -16.01 -8.48
N VAL A 242 -0.80 -14.74 -8.42
CA VAL A 242 -1.61 -14.17 -7.34
C VAL A 242 -3.03 -14.78 -7.32
N PHE A 243 -3.62 -15.00 -8.51
CA PHE A 243 -4.97 -15.57 -8.69
C PHE A 243 -5.00 -16.55 -9.86
#